data_f9631ae25d1ec5b978d9b647c1c13eb7
#
_entry.id   f9631ae25d1ec5b978d9b647c1c13eb7
#
_cell.length_a   1.000
_cell.length_b   1.000
_cell.length_c   1.000
_cell.angle_alpha   90.00
_cell.angle_beta   90.00
_cell.angle_gamma   90.00
#
_symmetry.space_group_name_H-M   'P 1'
#
loop_
_entity.id
_entity.type
_entity.pdbx_description
1 polymer ?
#
loop_
_entity_poly.entity_id
_entity_poly.type
_entity_poly.pdbx_seq_one_letter_code
_entity_poly.pdbx_strand_id
1 'polypeptide(L)'
;MTERAVILFGHGSRDPLWRAPMDAVAERVVAKGITVRCAFLELTQPDLQSAVAELVALGARQIAIVPMFLGTGRHARADLPRLVDELKGVHPGLQIDVRVSVGEEPRVLDLLASIASE
;
A
#
# COMPACT_ATOMS: atom_id res chain seq x y z
N MET A 1 -16.30 -4.72 -12.36
CA MET A 1 -15.01 -4.48 -12.98
C MET A 1 -14.16 -3.56 -12.13
N THR A 2 -12.91 -3.96 -11.88
CA THR A 2 -11.99 -3.21 -11.06
C THR A 2 -11.11 -2.34 -11.93
N GLU A 3 -11.57 -1.16 -12.30
CA GLU A 3 -10.74 -0.23 -13.08
C GLU A 3 -9.75 0.49 -12.17
N ARG A 4 -10.17 0.83 -10.97
CA ARG A 4 -9.36 1.52 -9.97
C ARG A 4 -9.21 0.65 -8.74
N ALA A 5 -7.99 0.53 -8.24
CA ALA A 5 -7.68 -0.29 -7.08
C ALA A 5 -6.66 0.40 -6.18
N VAL A 6 -6.54 -0.10 -4.96
CA VAL A 6 -5.62 0.44 -3.95
C VAL A 6 -4.72 -0.69 -3.45
N ILE A 7 -3.45 -0.38 -3.26
CA ILE A 7 -2.51 -1.27 -2.56
C ILE A 7 -2.08 -0.57 -1.28
N LEU A 8 -2.28 -1.25 -0.16
CA LEU A 8 -1.69 -0.85 1.12
C LEU A 8 -0.33 -1.54 1.19
N PHE A 9 0.74 -0.74 1.20
CA PHE A 9 2.10 -1.26 1.12
C PHE A 9 2.79 -1.15 2.47
N GLY A 10 3.17 -2.29 3.05
CA GLY A 10 3.85 -2.35 4.34
C GLY A 10 5.26 -2.90 4.23
N HIS A 11 6.01 -2.81 5.31
CA HIS A 11 7.39 -3.33 5.34
C HIS A 11 7.41 -4.85 5.24
N GLY A 12 6.60 -5.52 6.03
CA GLY A 12 6.60 -6.97 6.18
C GLY A 12 7.22 -7.39 7.51
N SER A 13 6.84 -8.57 7.97
CA SER A 13 7.32 -9.12 9.24
C SER A 13 7.15 -10.63 9.24
N ARG A 14 7.99 -11.32 9.99
CA ARG A 14 7.84 -12.76 10.22
C ARG A 14 6.74 -13.07 11.24
N ASP A 15 6.29 -12.07 11.99
CA ASP A 15 5.21 -12.23 12.97
C ASP A 15 3.87 -12.16 12.23
N PRO A 16 3.09 -13.28 12.22
CA PRO A 16 1.80 -13.28 11.51
C PRO A 16 0.78 -12.30 12.08
N LEU A 17 0.94 -11.86 13.31
CA LEU A 17 0.03 -10.89 13.93
C LEU A 17 0.34 -9.44 13.54
N TRP A 18 1.53 -9.19 13.03
CA TRP A 18 1.98 -7.85 12.71
C TRP A 18 1.10 -7.14 11.69
N ARG A 19 0.54 -7.88 10.75
CA ARG A 19 -0.25 -7.29 9.66
C ARG A 19 -1.69 -6.95 10.03
N ALA A 20 -2.15 -7.32 11.23
CA ALA A 20 -3.55 -7.14 11.63
C ALA A 20 -4.07 -5.70 11.43
N PRO A 21 -3.33 -4.62 11.78
CA PRO A 21 -3.81 -3.26 11.52
C PRO A 21 -3.99 -2.96 10.04
N MET A 22 -3.10 -3.45 9.17
CA MET A 22 -3.24 -3.27 7.73
C MET A 22 -4.47 -3.98 7.19
N ASP A 23 -4.69 -5.21 7.64
CA ASP A 23 -5.88 -5.98 7.24
C ASP A 23 -7.16 -5.27 7.68
N ALA A 24 -7.15 -4.68 8.88
CA ALA A 24 -8.29 -3.91 9.38
C ALA A 24 -8.58 -2.67 8.53
N VAL A 25 -7.53 -1.98 8.06
CA VAL A 25 -7.70 -0.86 7.13
C VAL A 25 -8.26 -1.36 5.79
N ALA A 26 -7.72 -2.49 5.29
CA ALA A 26 -8.20 -3.06 4.03
C ALA A 26 -9.68 -3.40 4.09
N GLU A 27 -10.17 -3.97 5.21
CA GLU A 27 -11.58 -4.27 5.40
C GLU A 27 -12.44 -3.00 5.29
N ARG A 28 -11.98 -1.90 5.86
CA ARG A 28 -12.69 -0.62 5.79
C ARG A 28 -12.72 -0.04 4.38
N VAL A 29 -11.63 -0.26 3.62
CA VAL A 29 -11.57 0.16 2.21
C VAL A 29 -12.58 -0.67 1.38
N VAL A 30 -12.62 -1.98 1.61
CA VAL A 30 -13.58 -2.87 0.95
C VAL A 30 -15.02 -2.43 1.24
N ALA A 31 -15.30 -2.02 2.48
CA ALA A 31 -16.62 -1.54 2.87
C ALA A 31 -17.06 -0.29 2.09
N LYS A 32 -16.10 0.45 1.53
CA LYS A 32 -16.37 1.62 0.67
C LYS A 32 -16.56 1.24 -0.80
N GLY A 33 -16.55 -0.04 -1.12
CA GLY A 33 -16.71 -0.52 -2.50
C GLY A 33 -15.44 -0.45 -3.34
N ILE A 34 -14.28 -0.33 -2.72
CA ILE A 34 -13.00 -0.19 -3.41
C ILE A 34 -12.22 -1.50 -3.33
N THR A 35 -11.66 -1.93 -4.46
CA THR A 35 -10.80 -3.11 -4.50
C THR A 35 -9.44 -2.77 -3.88
N VAL A 36 -8.99 -3.57 -2.95
CA VAL A 36 -7.75 -3.34 -2.20
C VAL A 36 -6.96 -4.63 -2.05
N ARG A 37 -5.64 -4.50 -2.03
CA ARG A 37 -4.73 -5.58 -1.66
C ARG A 37 -3.67 -5.02 -0.72
N CYS A 38 -3.21 -5.86 0.20
CA CYS A 38 -2.02 -5.57 0.98
C CYS A 38 -0.82 -6.17 0.26
N ALA A 39 0.29 -5.45 0.21
CA ALA A 39 1.54 -5.93 -0.34
C ALA A 39 2.68 -5.50 0.57
N PHE A 40 3.82 -6.19 0.48
CA PHE A 40 4.90 -6.02 1.45
C PHE A 40 6.24 -5.92 0.75
N LEU A 41 7.16 -5.17 1.38
CA LEU A 41 8.51 -4.98 0.88
C LEU A 41 9.30 -6.29 0.97
N GLU A 42 9.17 -6.99 2.09
CA GLU A 42 9.88 -8.24 2.35
C GLU A 42 9.17 -9.07 3.43
N LEU A 43 9.62 -10.28 3.64
CA LEU A 43 9.23 -11.18 4.75
C LEU A 43 7.78 -11.66 4.77
N THR A 44 6.89 -11.02 4.06
CA THR A 44 5.45 -11.34 4.01
C THR A 44 5.00 -11.32 2.56
N GLN A 45 4.11 -12.24 2.21
CA GLN A 45 3.51 -12.28 0.87
C GLN A 45 2.16 -11.58 0.86
N PRO A 46 1.75 -11.02 -0.28
CA PRO A 46 2.49 -10.93 -1.54
C PRO A 46 3.45 -9.74 -1.58
N ASP A 47 4.42 -9.79 -2.49
CA ASP A 47 5.23 -8.63 -2.80
C ASP A 47 4.44 -7.65 -3.69
N LEU A 48 5.02 -6.48 -3.93
CA LEU A 48 4.33 -5.43 -4.68
C LEU A 48 4.05 -5.85 -6.12
N GLN A 49 5.01 -6.49 -6.77
CA GLN A 49 4.88 -6.93 -8.17
C GLN A 49 3.74 -7.93 -8.32
N SER A 50 3.64 -8.90 -7.41
CA SER A 50 2.60 -9.92 -7.44
C SER A 50 1.21 -9.30 -7.21
N ALA A 51 1.09 -8.37 -6.27
CA ALA A 51 -0.18 -7.71 -5.99
C ALA A 51 -0.64 -6.87 -7.18
N VAL A 52 0.27 -6.14 -7.83
CA VAL A 52 -0.05 -5.35 -9.01
C VAL A 52 -0.49 -6.27 -10.16
N ALA A 53 0.24 -7.36 -10.39
CA ALA A 53 -0.11 -8.31 -11.45
C ALA A 53 -1.51 -8.89 -11.24
N GLU A 54 -1.85 -9.25 -10.00
CA GLU A 54 -3.18 -9.75 -9.66
C GLU A 54 -4.26 -8.71 -9.97
N LEU A 55 -4.05 -7.46 -9.57
CA LEU A 55 -5.02 -6.39 -9.82
C LEU A 55 -5.16 -6.08 -11.30
N VAL A 56 -4.06 -6.08 -12.06
CA VAL A 56 -4.12 -5.88 -13.51
C VAL A 56 -4.90 -7.01 -14.17
N ALA A 57 -4.72 -8.26 -13.71
CA ALA A 57 -5.49 -9.40 -14.21
C ALA A 57 -6.99 -9.25 -13.95
N LEU A 58 -7.37 -8.52 -12.88
CA LEU A 58 -8.76 -8.22 -12.55
C LEU A 58 -9.30 -7.00 -13.31
N GLY A 59 -8.50 -6.38 -14.15
CA GLY A 59 -8.92 -5.25 -14.98
C GLY A 59 -8.51 -3.88 -14.47
N ALA A 60 -7.67 -3.80 -13.43
CA ALA A 60 -7.24 -2.52 -12.89
C ALA A 60 -6.38 -1.76 -13.92
N ARG A 61 -6.67 -0.48 -14.09
CA ARG A 61 -5.93 0.44 -14.95
C ARG A 61 -5.30 1.58 -14.18
N GLN A 62 -5.78 1.80 -12.96
CA GLN A 62 -5.27 2.82 -12.05
C GLN A 62 -5.07 2.16 -10.70
N ILE A 63 -3.87 2.26 -10.15
CA ILE A 63 -3.56 1.72 -8.83
C ILE A 63 -2.93 2.83 -8.00
N ALA A 64 -3.52 3.10 -6.84
CA ALA A 64 -2.94 3.97 -5.85
C ALA A 64 -2.17 3.11 -4.84
N ILE A 65 -0.92 3.43 -4.60
CA ILE A 65 -0.08 2.75 -3.61
C ILE A 65 0.00 3.65 -2.39
N VAL A 66 -0.45 3.14 -1.26
CA VAL A 66 -0.45 3.86 0.01
C VAL A 66 0.59 3.23 0.94
N PRO A 67 1.76 3.88 1.11
CA PRO A 67 2.77 3.35 2.02
C PRO A 67 2.30 3.48 3.47
N MET A 68 2.20 2.34 4.15
CA MET A 68 1.68 2.25 5.52
C MET A 68 2.83 2.30 6.52
N PHE A 69 3.64 3.36 6.43
CA PHE A 69 4.79 3.57 7.32
C PHE A 69 4.56 4.79 8.18
N LEU A 70 4.64 4.62 9.49
CA LEU A 70 4.66 5.78 10.39
C LEU A 70 5.96 6.53 10.22
N GLY A 71 7.08 5.82 10.31
CA GLY A 71 8.38 6.33 9.88
C GLY A 71 8.84 5.55 8.67
N THR A 72 9.33 6.22 7.63
CA THR A 72 9.82 5.56 6.43
C THR A 72 11.32 5.34 6.54
N GLY A 73 11.73 4.08 6.67
CA GLY A 73 13.14 3.72 6.74
C GLY A 73 13.86 3.94 5.41
N ARG A 74 15.21 3.95 5.48
CA ARG A 74 16.06 4.19 4.33
C ARG A 74 15.80 3.21 3.18
N HIS A 75 15.64 1.92 3.50
CA HIS A 75 15.42 0.89 2.49
C HIS A 75 14.12 1.13 1.74
N ALA A 76 13.03 1.39 2.45
CA ALA A 76 11.75 1.64 1.82
C ALA A 76 11.77 2.92 0.97
N ARG A 77 12.44 3.98 1.43
CA ARG A 77 12.56 5.22 0.65
C ARG A 77 13.34 5.04 -0.64
N ALA A 78 14.34 4.16 -0.63
CA ALA A 78 15.15 3.88 -1.81
C ALA A 78 14.46 2.87 -2.74
N ASP A 79 13.85 1.84 -2.16
CA ASP A 79 13.32 0.71 -2.93
C ASP A 79 11.98 1.00 -3.58
N LEU A 80 11.10 1.76 -2.94
CA LEU A 80 9.77 1.99 -3.48
C LEU A 80 9.78 2.70 -4.83
N PRO A 81 10.53 3.80 -5.04
CA PRO A 81 10.60 4.43 -6.36
C PRO A 81 11.14 3.48 -7.44
N ARG A 82 12.14 2.67 -7.09
CA ARG A 82 12.72 1.68 -8.02
C ARG A 82 11.69 0.63 -8.41
N LEU A 83 10.95 0.11 -7.42
CA LEU A 83 9.89 -0.87 -7.67
C LEU A 83 8.79 -0.30 -8.56
N VAL A 84 8.40 0.95 -8.33
CA VAL A 84 7.39 1.62 -9.13
C VAL A 84 7.86 1.80 -10.58
N ASP A 85 9.11 2.20 -10.78
CA ASP A 85 9.68 2.33 -12.13
C ASP A 85 9.69 0.99 -12.86
N GLU A 86 10.05 -0.10 -12.18
CA GLU A 86 9.99 -1.44 -12.74
C GLU A 86 8.56 -1.81 -13.15
N LEU A 87 7.58 -1.50 -12.30
CA LEU A 87 6.18 -1.79 -12.57
C LEU A 87 5.66 -1.03 -13.79
N LYS A 88 6.08 0.21 -13.96
CA LYS A 88 5.72 1.00 -15.15
C LYS A 88 6.28 0.39 -16.43
N GLY A 89 7.46 -0.21 -16.35
CA GLY A 89 8.05 -0.93 -17.47
C GLY A 89 7.32 -2.22 -17.82
N VAL A 90 6.87 -2.96 -16.80
CA VAL A 90 6.14 -4.23 -17.00
C VAL A 90 4.70 -3.98 -17.43
N HIS A 91 4.08 -2.92 -16.94
CA HIS A 91 2.67 -2.58 -17.22
C HIS A 91 2.56 -1.17 -17.81
N PRO A 92 3.00 -0.95 -19.05
CA PRO A 92 3.11 0.41 -19.61
C PRO A 92 1.79 1.18 -19.70
N GLY A 93 0.65 0.46 -19.75
CA GLY A 93 -0.67 1.10 -19.77
C GLY A 93 -1.26 1.39 -18.40
N LEU A 94 -0.57 0.99 -17.33
CA LEU A 94 -1.06 1.13 -15.97
C LEU A 94 -0.69 2.50 -15.40
N GLN A 95 -1.67 3.18 -14.84
CA GLN A 95 -1.46 4.43 -14.12
C GLN A 95 -1.21 4.12 -12.64
N ILE A 96 -0.03 4.49 -12.14
CA ILE A 96 0.36 4.26 -10.75
C ILE A 96 0.50 5.59 -10.05
N ASP A 97 -0.23 5.77 -8.96
CA ASP A 97 -0.18 6.96 -8.11
C ASP A 97 0.37 6.55 -6.75
N VAL A 98 1.57 7.00 -6.41
CA VAL A 98 2.18 6.73 -5.11
C VAL A 98 1.80 7.86 -4.17
N ARG A 99 1.04 7.53 -3.13
CA ARG A 99 0.62 8.49 -2.11
C ARG A 99 1.73 8.73 -1.12
N VAL A 100 1.64 9.83 -0.37
CA VAL A 100 2.55 10.06 0.75
C VAL A 100 2.38 8.96 1.80
N SER A 101 3.46 8.62 2.50
CA SER A 101 3.38 7.67 3.60
C SER A 101 2.42 8.19 4.67
N VAL A 102 1.68 7.27 5.30
CA VAL A 102 0.68 7.65 6.31
C VAL A 102 1.29 8.46 7.47
N GLY A 103 2.56 8.22 7.79
CA GLY A 103 3.28 9.00 8.81
C GLY A 103 3.56 10.44 8.41
N GLU A 104 3.35 10.81 7.15
CA GLU A 104 3.51 12.18 6.66
C GLU A 104 2.16 12.84 6.35
N GLU A 105 1.05 12.11 6.54
CA GLU A 105 -0.29 12.62 6.27
C GLU A 105 -0.79 13.43 7.46
N PRO A 106 -1.07 14.75 7.30
CA PRO A 106 -1.49 15.59 8.43
C PRO A 106 -2.71 15.07 9.19
N ARG A 107 -3.69 14.48 8.49
CA ARG A 107 -4.90 13.93 9.15
C ARG A 107 -4.56 12.76 10.07
N VAL A 108 -3.58 11.94 9.69
CA VAL A 108 -3.13 10.83 10.51
C VAL A 108 -2.36 11.34 11.73
N LEU A 109 -1.45 12.31 11.52
CA LEU A 109 -0.67 12.90 12.61
C LEU A 109 -1.59 13.58 13.63
N ASP A 110 -2.58 14.31 13.16
CA ASP A 110 -3.55 14.98 14.04
C ASP A 110 -4.36 13.98 14.85
N LEU A 111 -4.80 12.87 14.22
CA LEU A 111 -5.54 11.84 14.91
C LEU A 111 -4.68 11.15 15.98
N LEU A 112 -3.43 10.82 15.64
CA LEU A 112 -2.52 10.22 16.60
C LEU A 112 -2.24 11.15 17.78
N ALA A 113 -2.04 12.44 17.51
CA ALA A 113 -1.85 13.44 18.57
C ALA A 113 -3.08 13.53 19.46
N SER A 114 -4.27 13.48 18.88
CA SER A 114 -5.53 13.49 19.62
C SER A 114 -5.64 12.29 20.56
N ILE A 115 -5.34 11.10 20.04
CA ILE A 115 -5.35 9.87 20.83
C ILE A 115 -4.32 9.95 21.96
N ALA A 116 -3.12 10.46 21.69
CA ALA A 116 -2.06 10.59 22.68
C ALA A 116 -2.38 11.62 23.75
N SER A 117 -3.28 12.53 23.49
CA SER A 117 -3.63 13.64 24.39
C SER A 117 -4.83 13.35 25.29
N GLU A 118 -5.42 12.16 25.15
CA GLU A 118 -6.55 11.76 25.99
C GLU A 118 -6.15 11.56 27.46
#